data_9c7ac596fc4ece9ae82bbf6aed9cbeeb
#
_entry.id   9c7ac596fc4ece9ae82bbf6aed9cbeeb
#
_cell.length_a   1.000
_cell.length_b   1.000
_cell.length_c   1.000
_cell.angle_alpha   90.00
_cell.angle_beta   90.00
_cell.angle_gamma   90.00
#
_symmetry.space_group_name_H-M   'P 1'
#
loop_
_entity.id
_entity.type
_entity.pdbx_description
1 polymer ?
#
loop_
_entity_poly.entity_id
_entity_poly.type
_entity_poly.pdbx_seq_one_letter_code
_entity_poly.pdbx_strand_id
1 'polypeptide(L)'
;MNPLIRAARPEDVPTLNAIYGHYVEGCTCTWEEADARLFSREGLARREERYPVLVAEIGGEIRGWGSLSPYNLRSGWRFVAENSVFIDHRFHGKGLGKALLAALLDRARSGGVRKVIARISGDQLASLGLHRAMGYREVGRLREAGFKSGKWLDCVYMERDLGTAQP
;
A
#
# COMPACT_ATOMS: atom_id res chain seq x y z
N MET A 1 -4.10 -17.03 -13.61
CA MET A 1 -3.90 -15.82 -14.45
C MET A 1 -2.79 -15.01 -13.78
N ASN A 2 -1.62 -14.86 -14.44
CA ASN A 2 -0.52 -14.11 -13.87
C ASN A 2 -0.68 -12.62 -14.20
N PRO A 3 -0.75 -11.72 -13.21
CA PRO A 3 -0.78 -10.29 -13.46
C PRO A 3 0.58 -9.81 -13.98
N LEU A 4 0.57 -8.84 -14.89
CA LEU A 4 1.74 -8.05 -15.21
C LEU A 4 1.92 -6.98 -14.13
N ILE A 5 3.07 -6.99 -13.44
CA ILE A 5 3.42 -5.95 -12.47
C ILE A 5 4.41 -5.00 -13.13
N ARG A 6 4.08 -3.71 -13.18
CA ARG A 6 4.95 -2.66 -13.72
C ARG A 6 4.89 -1.39 -12.90
N ALA A 7 5.82 -0.49 -13.13
CA ALA A 7 5.75 0.86 -12.59
C ALA A 7 4.51 1.60 -13.14
N ALA A 8 3.87 2.37 -12.28
CA ALA A 8 2.78 3.25 -12.68
C ALA A 8 3.32 4.40 -13.53
N ARG A 9 2.49 4.86 -14.47
CA ARG A 9 2.77 5.99 -15.37
C ARG A 9 1.80 7.14 -15.09
N PRO A 10 2.11 8.37 -15.45
CA PRO A 10 1.20 9.50 -15.25
C PRO A 10 -0.19 9.31 -15.86
N GLU A 11 -0.29 8.54 -16.95
CA GLU A 11 -1.55 8.22 -17.62
C GLU A 11 -2.45 7.30 -16.77
N ASP A 12 -1.87 6.53 -15.86
CA ASP A 12 -2.59 5.58 -15.01
C ASP A 12 -3.35 6.28 -13.86
N VAL A 13 -3.00 7.52 -13.53
CA VAL A 13 -3.53 8.26 -12.37
C VAL A 13 -5.05 8.24 -12.27
N PRO A 14 -5.83 8.43 -13.33
CA PRO A 14 -7.29 8.35 -13.24
C PRO A 14 -7.78 6.98 -12.73
N THR A 15 -7.16 5.89 -13.21
CA THR A 15 -7.52 4.52 -12.80
C THR A 15 -7.09 4.24 -11.35
N LEU A 16 -5.91 4.71 -10.94
CA LEU A 16 -5.43 4.57 -9.56
C LEU A 16 -6.38 5.26 -8.58
N ASN A 17 -6.77 6.50 -8.88
CA ASN A 17 -7.69 7.26 -8.05
C ASN A 17 -9.11 6.67 -8.08
N ALA A 18 -9.58 6.12 -9.20
CA ALA A 18 -10.87 5.45 -9.27
C ALA A 18 -10.91 4.18 -8.38
N ILE A 19 -9.83 3.36 -8.39
CA ILE A 19 -9.73 2.21 -7.49
C ILE A 19 -9.73 2.67 -6.03
N TYR A 20 -8.98 3.71 -5.69
CA TYR A 20 -8.92 4.23 -4.33
C TYR A 20 -10.24 4.84 -3.86
N GLY A 21 -10.92 5.59 -4.75
CA GLY A 21 -12.20 6.25 -4.46
C GLY A 21 -13.29 5.29 -4.01
N HIS A 22 -13.35 4.10 -4.60
CA HIS A 22 -14.25 3.04 -4.16
C HIS A 22 -14.09 2.72 -2.66
N TYR A 23 -12.86 2.80 -2.15
CA TYR A 23 -12.55 2.51 -0.75
C TYR A 23 -12.72 3.71 0.17
N VAL A 24 -12.61 4.92 -0.35
CA VAL A 24 -12.91 6.14 0.42
C VAL A 24 -14.38 6.17 0.80
N GLU A 25 -15.27 5.84 -0.11
CA GLU A 25 -16.72 5.95 0.09
C GLU A 25 -17.32 4.81 0.94
N GLY A 26 -16.81 3.59 0.82
CA GLY A 26 -17.50 2.41 1.36
C GLY A 26 -16.69 1.49 2.26
N CYS A 27 -15.45 1.85 2.61
CA CYS A 27 -14.55 0.93 3.33
C CYS A 27 -13.83 1.62 4.49
N THR A 28 -13.60 0.87 5.55
CA THR A 28 -12.73 1.25 6.67
C THR A 28 -11.24 0.99 6.39
N CYS A 29 -10.89 0.54 5.20
CA CYS A 29 -9.51 0.20 4.80
C CYS A 29 -8.63 1.42 4.45
N THR A 30 -9.20 2.59 4.40
CA THR A 30 -8.53 3.89 4.33
C THR A 30 -9.13 4.85 5.33
N TRP A 31 -8.32 5.78 5.85
CA TRP A 31 -8.73 6.78 6.83
C TRP A 31 -9.31 8.06 6.17
N GLU A 32 -9.27 8.14 4.83
CA GLU A 32 -9.89 9.22 4.08
C GLU A 32 -11.41 9.06 4.02
N GLU A 33 -12.14 10.19 4.14
CA GLU A 33 -13.60 10.20 4.11
C GLU A 33 -14.18 10.94 2.89
N ALA A 34 -13.43 11.87 2.27
CA ALA A 34 -13.99 12.75 1.26
C ALA A 34 -13.19 12.87 -0.03
N ASP A 35 -11.86 12.91 -0.01
CA ASP A 35 -11.05 13.11 -1.22
C ASP A 35 -10.37 11.81 -1.68
N ALA A 36 -10.84 11.31 -2.82
CA ALA A 36 -10.30 10.12 -3.45
C ALA A 36 -9.05 10.38 -4.32
N ARG A 37 -8.55 11.62 -4.39
CA ARG A 37 -7.40 12.01 -5.24
C ARG A 37 -6.08 11.81 -4.52
N LEU A 38 -5.66 10.55 -4.40
CA LEU A 38 -4.40 10.20 -3.75
C LEU A 38 -3.18 10.54 -4.63
N PHE A 39 -3.34 10.48 -5.96
CA PHE A 39 -2.25 10.72 -6.91
C PHE A 39 -2.56 11.89 -7.83
N SER A 40 -1.51 12.67 -8.15
CA SER A 40 -1.49 13.58 -9.29
C SER A 40 -0.46 13.10 -10.31
N ARG A 41 -0.60 13.54 -11.58
CA ARG A 41 0.34 13.18 -12.66
C ARG A 41 1.75 13.71 -12.36
N GLU A 42 1.84 14.94 -11.88
CA GLU A 42 3.08 15.61 -11.51
C GLU A 42 3.73 14.93 -10.29
N GLY A 43 2.90 14.60 -9.29
CA GLY A 43 3.36 13.90 -8.08
C GLY A 43 3.91 12.52 -8.41
N LEU A 44 3.25 11.79 -9.32
CA LEU A 44 3.72 10.47 -9.75
C LEU A 44 5.01 10.58 -10.58
N ALA A 45 5.11 11.55 -11.48
CA ALA A 45 6.31 11.77 -12.31
C ALA A 45 7.55 12.20 -11.51
N ARG A 46 7.36 12.86 -10.36
CA ARG A 46 8.45 13.32 -9.47
C ARG A 46 8.80 12.32 -8.37
N ARG A 47 8.15 11.15 -8.36
CA ARG A 47 8.34 10.18 -7.28
C ARG A 47 9.73 9.60 -7.32
N GLU A 48 10.37 9.52 -6.16
CA GLU A 48 11.68 8.89 -6.02
C GLU A 48 11.59 7.40 -6.39
N GLU A 49 12.61 6.88 -7.07
CA GLU A 49 12.69 5.47 -7.46
C GLU A 49 12.60 4.51 -6.25
N ARG A 50 13.11 4.96 -5.11
CA ARG A 50 13.04 4.27 -3.81
C ARG A 50 11.58 4.07 -3.32
N TYR A 51 10.66 4.94 -3.71
CA TYR A 51 9.27 4.91 -3.28
C TYR A 51 8.31 4.73 -4.47
N PRO A 52 8.37 3.59 -5.16
CA PRO A 52 7.62 3.36 -6.39
C PRO A 52 6.12 3.28 -6.13
N VAL A 53 5.36 3.54 -7.19
CA VAL A 53 3.99 3.07 -7.35
C VAL A 53 4.00 2.00 -8.42
N LEU A 54 3.46 0.83 -8.10
CA LEU A 54 3.34 -0.31 -9.01
C LEU A 54 1.86 -0.58 -9.31
N VAL A 55 1.59 -1.04 -10.51
CA VAL A 55 0.25 -1.48 -10.94
C VAL A 55 0.26 -2.97 -11.28
N ALA A 56 -0.88 -3.61 -11.07
CA ALA A 56 -1.15 -4.97 -11.50
C ALA A 56 -2.15 -4.93 -12.66
N GLU A 57 -1.74 -5.42 -13.81
CA GLU A 57 -2.57 -5.50 -15.01
C GLU A 57 -3.02 -6.93 -15.29
N ILE A 58 -4.28 -7.08 -15.70
CA ILE A 58 -4.84 -8.31 -16.25
C ILE A 58 -5.54 -7.94 -17.56
N GLY A 59 -5.15 -8.60 -18.66
CA GLY A 59 -5.75 -8.33 -19.96
C GLY A 59 -5.54 -6.89 -20.45
N GLY A 60 -4.44 -6.25 -20.07
CA GLY A 60 -4.14 -4.86 -20.43
C GLY A 60 -4.85 -3.80 -19.58
N GLU A 61 -5.62 -4.20 -18.58
CA GLU A 61 -6.33 -3.28 -17.69
C GLU A 61 -5.77 -3.34 -16.26
N ILE A 62 -5.61 -2.17 -15.64
CA ILE A 62 -5.16 -2.07 -14.25
C ILE A 62 -6.27 -2.55 -13.31
N ARG A 63 -5.93 -3.53 -12.47
CA ARG A 63 -6.83 -4.15 -11.48
C ARG A 63 -6.38 -3.97 -10.04
N GLY A 64 -5.31 -3.23 -9.84
CA GLY A 64 -4.81 -2.88 -8.53
C GLY A 64 -3.53 -2.10 -8.61
N TRP A 65 -3.17 -1.48 -7.51
CA TRP A 65 -1.92 -0.77 -7.35
C TRP A 65 -1.37 -0.94 -5.94
N GLY A 66 -0.07 -0.73 -5.81
CA GLY A 66 0.60 -0.66 -4.54
C GLY A 66 1.68 0.41 -4.56
N SER A 67 1.99 0.97 -3.42
CA SER A 67 3.00 2.03 -3.30
C SER A 67 3.86 1.86 -2.06
N LEU A 68 5.07 2.40 -2.14
CA LEU A 68 5.89 2.72 -0.98
C LEU A 68 5.88 4.24 -0.77
N SER A 69 5.99 4.67 0.47
CA SER A 69 6.17 6.07 0.85
C SER A 69 7.13 6.16 2.04
N PRO A 70 7.78 7.32 2.28
CA PRO A 70 8.53 7.51 3.51
C PRO A 70 7.60 7.29 4.72
N TYR A 71 8.01 6.46 5.67
CA TYR A 71 7.25 6.30 6.92
C TYR A 71 7.26 7.58 7.75
N ASN A 72 8.39 8.29 7.75
CA ASN A 72 8.55 9.57 8.42
C ASN A 72 9.59 10.41 7.68
N LEU A 73 9.36 11.73 7.58
CA LEU A 73 10.21 12.63 6.80
C LEU A 73 11.52 13.03 7.51
N ARG A 74 11.70 12.70 8.78
CA ARG A 74 12.95 12.97 9.49
C ARG A 74 14.04 12.02 9.01
N SER A 75 15.24 12.54 8.78
CA SER A 75 16.37 11.82 8.16
C SER A 75 16.74 10.50 8.84
N GLY A 76 16.60 10.41 10.15
CA GLY A 76 16.83 9.16 10.90
C GLY A 76 15.92 7.99 10.48
N TRP A 77 14.79 8.29 9.84
CA TRP A 77 13.83 7.29 9.37
C TRP A 77 14.00 6.90 7.89
N ARG A 78 15.04 7.39 7.21
CA ARG A 78 15.25 7.20 5.76
C ARG A 78 15.30 5.73 5.29
N PHE A 79 15.50 4.78 6.21
CA PHE A 79 15.52 3.34 5.91
C PHE A 79 14.20 2.62 6.20
N VAL A 80 13.15 3.38 6.53
CA VAL A 80 11.83 2.84 6.83
C VAL A 80 10.82 3.39 5.82
N ALA A 81 10.10 2.48 5.17
CA ALA A 81 9.02 2.84 4.27
C ALA A 81 7.67 2.34 4.82
N GLU A 82 6.60 2.94 4.33
CA GLU A 82 5.23 2.44 4.52
C GLU A 82 4.69 1.94 3.18
N ASN A 83 4.00 0.80 3.18
CA ASN A 83 3.31 0.31 2.00
C ASN A 83 1.80 0.57 2.05
N SER A 84 1.23 0.75 0.86
CA SER A 84 -0.22 0.68 0.62
C SER A 84 -0.49 -0.26 -0.54
N VAL A 85 -1.60 -1.02 -0.47
CA VAL A 85 -2.03 -1.91 -1.56
C VAL A 85 -3.55 -1.83 -1.66
N PHE A 86 -4.04 -1.52 -2.87
CA PHE A 86 -5.47 -1.46 -3.19
C PHE A 86 -5.76 -2.24 -4.46
N ILE A 87 -6.77 -3.10 -4.40
CA ILE A 87 -7.17 -3.97 -5.52
C ILE A 87 -8.59 -3.60 -5.93
N ASP A 88 -8.85 -3.54 -7.23
CA ASP A 88 -10.23 -3.44 -7.74
C ASP A 88 -11.08 -4.53 -7.05
N HIS A 89 -12.14 -4.12 -6.36
CA HIS A 89 -12.97 -5.01 -5.53
C HIS A 89 -13.48 -6.24 -6.29
N ARG A 90 -13.69 -6.12 -7.61
CA ARG A 90 -14.11 -7.21 -8.50
C ARG A 90 -13.01 -8.27 -8.72
N PHE A 91 -11.79 -7.98 -8.29
CA PHE A 91 -10.60 -8.82 -8.48
C PHE A 91 -9.98 -9.29 -7.17
N HIS A 92 -10.68 -9.17 -6.05
CA HIS A 92 -10.26 -9.74 -4.78
C HIS A 92 -10.11 -11.27 -4.86
N GLY A 93 -9.26 -11.85 -4.01
CA GLY A 93 -9.04 -13.31 -3.95
C GLY A 93 -8.24 -13.90 -5.12
N LYS A 94 -7.82 -13.11 -6.11
CA LYS A 94 -7.08 -13.56 -7.30
C LYS A 94 -5.56 -13.45 -7.19
N GLY A 95 -5.02 -13.21 -5.99
CA GLY A 95 -3.59 -13.15 -5.74
C GLY A 95 -2.90 -11.82 -6.08
N LEU A 96 -3.63 -10.82 -6.60
CA LEU A 96 -3.05 -9.52 -7.02
C LEU A 96 -2.36 -8.79 -5.87
N GLY A 97 -2.97 -8.76 -4.69
CA GLY A 97 -2.39 -8.13 -3.51
C GLY A 97 -1.05 -8.75 -3.12
N LYS A 98 -0.95 -10.09 -3.20
CA LYS A 98 0.30 -10.81 -2.93
C LYS A 98 1.37 -10.48 -3.97
N ALA A 99 1.02 -10.45 -5.26
CA ALA A 99 1.95 -10.13 -6.34
C ALA A 99 2.48 -8.69 -6.21
N LEU A 100 1.59 -7.71 -5.97
CA LEU A 100 1.99 -6.31 -5.75
C LEU A 100 2.87 -6.15 -4.52
N LEU A 101 2.48 -6.74 -3.38
CA LEU A 101 3.24 -6.60 -2.15
C LEU A 101 4.62 -7.27 -2.26
N ALA A 102 4.73 -8.42 -2.93
CA ALA A 102 6.02 -9.07 -3.22
C ALA A 102 6.92 -8.14 -4.04
N ALA A 103 6.41 -7.58 -5.13
CA ALA A 103 7.18 -6.66 -5.99
C ALA A 103 7.59 -5.38 -5.24
N LEU A 104 6.73 -4.83 -4.37
CA LEU A 104 7.06 -3.68 -3.53
C LEU A 104 8.19 -4.01 -2.55
N LEU A 105 8.17 -5.19 -1.90
CA LEU A 105 9.22 -5.60 -0.98
C LEU A 105 10.57 -5.78 -1.69
N ASP A 106 10.56 -6.31 -2.92
CA ASP A 106 11.78 -6.42 -3.73
C ASP A 106 12.33 -5.04 -4.11
N ARG A 107 11.47 -4.10 -4.50
CA ARG A 107 11.87 -2.71 -4.76
C ARG A 107 12.35 -2.00 -3.51
N ALA A 108 11.71 -2.21 -2.36
CA ALA A 108 12.14 -1.68 -1.09
C ALA A 108 13.57 -2.14 -0.75
N ARG A 109 13.83 -3.45 -0.89
CA ARG A 109 15.16 -4.04 -0.63
C ARG A 109 16.23 -3.45 -1.56
N SER A 110 15.95 -3.39 -2.86
CA SER A 110 16.87 -2.81 -3.87
C SER A 110 17.10 -1.31 -3.64
N GLY A 111 16.10 -0.58 -3.13
CA GLY A 111 16.18 0.84 -2.79
C GLY A 111 16.83 1.13 -1.44
N GLY A 112 17.40 0.12 -0.75
CA GLY A 112 18.05 0.31 0.55
C GLY A 112 17.10 0.54 1.72
N VAL A 113 15.84 0.15 1.60
CA VAL A 113 14.89 0.15 2.70
C VAL A 113 15.16 -1.07 3.58
N ARG A 114 15.32 -0.86 4.86
CA ARG A 114 15.54 -1.92 5.86
C ARG A 114 14.24 -2.50 6.39
N LYS A 115 13.22 -1.67 6.55
CA LYS A 115 11.95 -2.05 7.17
C LYS A 115 10.77 -1.44 6.42
N VAL A 116 9.73 -2.24 6.23
CA VAL A 116 8.46 -1.77 5.69
C VAL A 116 7.37 -1.90 6.74
N ILE A 117 6.65 -0.83 6.95
CA ILE A 117 5.52 -0.74 7.89
C ILE A 117 4.21 -0.80 7.09
N ALA A 118 3.20 -1.42 7.65
CA ALA A 118 1.81 -1.32 7.21
C ALA A 118 0.95 -0.86 8.38
N ARG A 119 0.08 0.13 8.14
CA ARG A 119 -0.95 0.58 9.07
C ARG A 119 -2.30 0.11 8.54
N ILE A 120 -2.93 -0.81 9.25
CA ILE A 120 -4.11 -1.52 8.78
C ILE A 120 -5.24 -1.33 9.79
N SER A 121 -6.44 -0.98 9.32
CA SER A 121 -7.61 -0.97 10.18
C SER A 121 -7.87 -2.36 10.75
N GLY A 122 -8.18 -2.44 12.04
CA GLY A 122 -8.27 -3.69 12.78
C GLY A 122 -9.37 -4.65 12.31
N ASP A 123 -10.36 -4.13 11.59
CA ASP A 123 -11.45 -4.90 10.97
C ASP A 123 -11.12 -5.44 9.56
N GLN A 124 -9.97 -5.05 8.98
CA GLN A 124 -9.55 -5.45 7.64
C GLN A 124 -8.80 -6.80 7.66
N LEU A 125 -9.52 -7.88 8.00
CA LEU A 125 -8.94 -9.22 8.20
C LEU A 125 -8.20 -9.75 6.97
N ALA A 126 -8.68 -9.45 5.76
CA ALA A 126 -8.04 -9.86 4.51
C ALA A 126 -6.66 -9.20 4.35
N SER A 127 -6.56 -7.91 4.67
CA SER A 127 -5.28 -7.17 4.61
C SER A 127 -4.31 -7.67 5.69
N LEU A 128 -4.79 -7.86 6.92
CA LEU A 128 -3.98 -8.44 8.00
C LEU A 128 -3.46 -9.84 7.61
N GLY A 129 -4.31 -10.68 7.04
CA GLY A 129 -3.95 -12.01 6.55
C GLY A 129 -2.91 -11.96 5.42
N LEU A 130 -3.09 -11.08 4.45
CA LEU A 130 -2.12 -10.86 3.37
C LEU A 130 -0.74 -10.48 3.92
N HIS A 131 -0.68 -9.49 4.80
CA HIS A 131 0.60 -9.04 5.35
C HIS A 131 1.27 -10.13 6.19
N ARG A 132 0.52 -10.88 7.02
CA ARG A 132 1.07 -12.06 7.74
C ARG A 132 1.65 -13.09 6.77
N ALA A 133 0.92 -13.43 5.70
CA ALA A 133 1.39 -14.38 4.69
C ALA A 133 2.63 -13.89 3.94
N MET A 134 2.86 -12.57 3.90
CA MET A 134 4.06 -11.94 3.34
C MET A 134 5.16 -11.71 4.38
N GLY A 135 5.04 -12.32 5.57
CA GLY A 135 6.05 -12.30 6.62
C GLY A 135 6.10 -11.03 7.46
N TYR A 136 5.03 -10.24 7.45
CA TYR A 136 4.87 -9.16 8.42
C TYR A 136 4.45 -9.71 9.78
N ARG A 137 4.89 -9.06 10.85
CA ARG A 137 4.42 -9.32 12.21
C ARG A 137 3.71 -8.08 12.78
N GLU A 138 2.71 -8.27 13.60
CA GLU A 138 2.08 -7.21 14.37
C GLU A 138 3.04 -6.72 15.44
N VAL A 139 3.26 -5.42 15.54
CA VAL A 139 4.17 -4.79 16.50
C VAL A 139 3.47 -3.82 17.44
N GLY A 140 2.22 -3.49 17.16
CA GLY A 140 1.42 -2.62 18.01
C GLY A 140 0.02 -2.43 17.48
N ARG A 141 -0.85 -1.98 18.38
CA ARG A 141 -2.24 -1.66 18.07
C ARG A 141 -2.66 -0.42 18.84
N LEU A 142 -3.08 0.59 18.13
CA LEU A 142 -3.76 1.74 18.71
C LEU A 142 -5.25 1.44 18.71
N ARG A 143 -5.84 1.37 19.89
CA ARG A 143 -7.27 1.12 20.04
C ARG A 143 -8.04 2.39 19.76
N GLU A 144 -9.15 2.28 19.02
CA GLU A 144 -10.07 3.38 18.72
C GLU A 144 -9.36 4.65 18.24
N ALA A 145 -8.31 4.48 17.39
CA ALA A 145 -7.44 5.55 16.94
C ALA A 145 -8.02 6.35 15.78
N GLY A 146 -8.96 5.79 15.03
CA GLY A 146 -9.63 6.45 13.93
C GLY A 146 -11.13 6.29 14.01
N PHE A 147 -11.86 7.24 13.42
CA PHE A 147 -13.31 7.20 13.31
C PHE A 147 -13.70 7.28 11.84
N LYS A 148 -14.48 6.31 11.35
CA LYS A 148 -15.00 6.31 9.99
C LYS A 148 -16.30 5.51 9.89
N SER A 149 -17.21 5.96 9.04
CA SER A 149 -18.50 5.28 8.81
C SER A 149 -19.27 4.98 10.13
N GLY A 150 -19.23 5.94 11.08
CA GLY A 150 -19.91 5.82 12.36
C GLY A 150 -19.26 4.86 13.36
N LYS A 151 -18.02 4.44 13.14
CA LYS A 151 -17.31 3.46 13.99
C LYS A 151 -15.95 3.97 14.42
N TRP A 152 -15.59 3.70 15.68
CA TRP A 152 -14.22 3.77 16.15
C TRP A 152 -13.47 2.53 15.69
N LEU A 153 -12.27 2.73 15.16
CA LEU A 153 -11.47 1.69 14.52
C LEU A 153 -10.08 1.63 15.16
N ASP A 154 -9.63 0.42 15.42
CA ASP A 154 -8.24 0.18 15.80
C ASP A 154 -7.33 0.39 14.59
N CYS A 155 -6.12 0.88 14.83
CA CYS A 155 -5.03 0.86 13.86
C CYS A 155 -3.99 -0.16 14.27
N VAL A 156 -3.82 -1.20 13.45
CA VAL A 156 -2.83 -2.25 13.65
C VAL A 156 -1.56 -1.90 12.90
N TYR A 157 -0.44 -1.85 13.60
CA TYR A 157 0.88 -1.66 13.05
C TYR A 157 1.54 -3.01 12.80
N MET A 158 1.88 -3.26 11.54
CA MET A 158 2.63 -4.44 11.14
C MET A 158 3.96 -4.04 10.51
N GLU A 159 5.00 -4.83 10.72
CA GLU A 159 6.31 -4.57 10.14
C GLU A 159 6.88 -5.80 9.42
N ARG A 160 7.62 -5.55 8.35
CA ARG A 160 8.48 -6.52 7.67
C ARG A 160 9.93 -6.04 7.71
N ASP A 161 10.80 -6.80 8.33
CA ASP A 161 12.24 -6.58 8.26
C ASP A 161 12.76 -7.16 6.94
N LEU A 162 13.54 -6.37 6.20
CA LEU A 162 14.13 -6.75 4.91
C LEU A 162 15.62 -7.09 5.04
N GLY A 163 16.18 -6.97 6.26
CA GLY A 163 17.61 -7.17 6.49
C GLY A 163 18.47 -5.96 6.13
N THR A 164 19.72 -6.17 5.88
CA THR A 164 20.81 -5.20 5.94
C THR A 164 20.77 -4.07 4.89
N ALA A 165 20.06 -2.97 5.15
CA ALA A 165 20.55 -1.68 4.72
C ALA A 165 21.56 -1.19 5.78
N GLN A 166 22.80 -0.99 5.43
CA GLN A 166 23.76 -0.32 6.32
C GLN A 166 23.64 1.20 6.15
N PRO A 167 23.83 1.97 7.23
CA PRO A 167 23.85 3.43 7.16
C PRO A 167 24.97 3.95 6.27
#